data_3c6386d295cc6bc0c13736429858b78b
#
_entry.id   3c6386d295cc6bc0c13736429858b78b
#
_cell.length_a   1.000
_cell.length_b   1.000
_cell.length_c   1.000
_cell.angle_alpha   90.00
_cell.angle_beta   90.00
_cell.angle_gamma   90.00
#
_symmetry.space_group_name_H-M   'P 1'
#
loop_
_entity.id
_entity.type
_entity.pdbx_description
1 polymer ?
#
loop_
_entity_poly.entity_id
_entity_poly.type
_entity_poly.pdbx_seq_one_letter_code
_entity_poly.pdbx_strand_id
1 'polypeptide(L)'
;YIVPEGQVGVVTTFGRYTADAAPGFNWRMPWPVQDAELVDVSSVRKTEIGIRGTTSRLKEALMLTDDENIVDLQFNVQYRIKPAQAKDYLFRVRDPDQSVHQAAESAMREVVGRKTMDSVLFESKQEIAEGVKKAMQEMLSKYETGIEVMSVAIQNAQPPEQVQAAFNDAVKAGQDRERQINEGEAYANAVKPKAIARASWKPPPVKPNALRRFWRSMKKRRR
;
A
#
# COMPACT_ATOMS: atom_id res chain seq x y z
N TYR A 1 -45.63 6.84 3.38
CA TYR A 1 -44.58 7.06 2.40
C TYR A 1 -43.75 5.77 2.26
N ILE A 2 -43.14 5.59 1.13
CA ILE A 2 -42.38 4.37 0.83
C ILE A 2 -40.88 4.72 0.85
N VAL A 3 -40.14 3.94 1.64
CA VAL A 3 -38.67 3.98 1.68
C VAL A 3 -38.15 2.90 0.74
N PRO A 4 -37.37 3.24 -0.30
CA PRO A 4 -36.77 2.26 -1.19
C PRO A 4 -35.82 1.32 -0.45
N GLU A 5 -35.62 0.12 -1.01
CA GLU A 5 -34.61 -0.82 -0.50
C GLU A 5 -33.20 -0.20 -0.63
N GLY A 6 -32.36 -0.39 0.39
CA GLY A 6 -31.02 0.20 0.46
C GLY A 6 -30.97 1.64 0.97
N GLN A 7 -32.10 2.24 1.32
CA GLN A 7 -32.20 3.56 1.94
C GLN A 7 -32.80 3.47 3.34
N VAL A 8 -32.49 4.47 4.16
CA VAL A 8 -33.10 4.67 5.48
C VAL A 8 -33.75 6.05 5.49
N GLY A 9 -35.00 6.10 5.93
CA GLY A 9 -35.73 7.35 6.10
C GLY A 9 -35.47 7.91 7.49
N VAL A 10 -34.87 9.08 7.60
CA VAL A 10 -34.70 9.79 8.87
C VAL A 10 -35.89 10.70 9.08
N VAL A 11 -36.76 10.35 10.03
CA VAL A 11 -37.99 11.08 10.30
C VAL A 11 -37.78 12.15 11.37
N THR A 12 -38.15 13.37 11.03
CA THR A 12 -38.15 14.51 11.95
C THR A 12 -39.56 14.99 12.26
N THR A 13 -39.83 15.40 13.49
CA THR A 13 -41.09 16.02 13.91
C THR A 13 -40.77 17.44 14.39
N PHE A 14 -41.37 18.44 13.73
CA PHE A 14 -41.03 19.87 13.93
C PHE A 14 -39.52 20.15 13.92
N GLY A 15 -38.79 19.53 13.01
CA GLY A 15 -37.34 19.68 12.87
C GLY A 15 -36.48 18.91 13.89
N ARG A 16 -37.11 18.14 14.80
CA ARG A 16 -36.41 17.30 15.77
C ARG A 16 -36.43 15.84 15.31
N TYR A 17 -35.27 15.18 15.35
CA TYR A 17 -35.20 13.74 15.08
C TYR A 17 -36.13 12.93 15.97
N THR A 18 -36.89 12.02 15.36
CA THR A 18 -37.85 11.19 16.06
C THR A 18 -37.54 9.70 15.91
N ALA A 19 -37.32 9.22 14.69
CA ALA A 19 -37.10 7.79 14.42
C ALA A 19 -36.48 7.56 13.05
N ASP A 20 -35.86 6.40 12.88
CA ASP A 20 -35.41 5.90 11.59
C ASP A 20 -36.52 4.97 11.00
N ALA A 21 -36.87 5.19 9.74
CA ALA A 21 -37.82 4.39 9.00
C ALA A 21 -37.07 3.37 8.16
N ALA A 22 -37.37 2.10 8.41
CA ALA A 22 -36.84 0.98 7.64
C ALA A 22 -37.39 0.97 6.20
N PRO A 23 -36.70 0.28 5.26
CA PRO A 23 -37.26 0.05 3.92
C PRO A 23 -38.66 -0.53 3.94
N GLY A 24 -39.51 -0.03 3.04
CA GLY A 24 -40.90 -0.44 2.93
C GLY A 24 -41.90 0.68 3.17
N PHE A 25 -43.15 0.29 3.44
CA PHE A 25 -44.25 1.22 3.71
C PHE A 25 -44.17 1.73 5.15
N ASN A 26 -44.02 3.05 5.29
CA ASN A 26 -44.03 3.74 6.59
C ASN A 26 -45.12 4.80 6.61
N TRP A 27 -45.92 4.81 7.71
CA TRP A 27 -46.91 5.82 7.93
C TRP A 27 -46.27 7.01 8.65
N ARG A 28 -46.56 8.25 8.21
CA ARG A 28 -46.15 9.48 8.86
C ARG A 28 -47.24 10.54 8.83
N MET A 29 -47.16 11.49 9.73
CA MET A 29 -48.06 12.65 9.70
C MET A 29 -47.72 13.56 8.50
N PRO A 30 -48.73 14.24 7.93
CA PRO A 30 -48.48 15.14 6.82
C PRO A 30 -47.63 16.35 7.23
N TRP A 31 -46.94 16.92 6.25
CA TRP A 31 -46.26 18.19 6.43
C TRP A 31 -47.25 19.26 6.92
N PRO A 32 -46.90 20.17 7.86
CA PRO A 32 -45.58 20.50 8.37
C PRO A 32 -45.18 19.76 9.66
N VAL A 33 -45.93 18.79 10.14
CA VAL A 33 -45.69 18.10 11.42
C VAL A 33 -44.50 17.19 11.35
N GLN A 34 -44.47 16.32 10.33
CA GLN A 34 -43.34 15.41 10.12
C GLN A 34 -42.72 15.58 8.73
N ASP A 35 -41.40 15.52 8.69
CA ASP A 35 -40.64 15.42 7.48
C ASP A 35 -39.75 14.19 7.51
N ALA A 36 -39.36 13.66 6.33
CA ALA A 36 -38.52 12.47 6.23
C ALA A 36 -37.52 12.66 5.12
N GLU A 37 -36.24 12.57 5.48
CA GLU A 37 -35.14 12.63 4.56
C GLU A 37 -34.59 11.22 4.28
N LEU A 38 -34.42 10.89 3.00
CA LEU A 38 -33.94 9.58 2.58
C LEU A 38 -32.42 9.60 2.47
N VAL A 39 -31.76 8.70 3.19
CA VAL A 39 -30.31 8.50 3.16
C VAL A 39 -30.00 7.17 2.50
N ASP A 40 -29.21 7.21 1.44
CA ASP A 40 -28.69 6.01 0.80
C ASP A 40 -27.55 5.43 1.63
N VAL A 41 -27.77 4.25 2.21
CA VAL A 41 -26.82 3.54 3.07
C VAL A 41 -26.20 2.32 2.39
N SER A 42 -26.70 1.93 1.23
CA SER A 42 -26.19 0.79 0.48
C SER A 42 -25.09 1.16 -0.51
N SER A 43 -25.12 2.38 -1.03
CA SER A 43 -24.12 2.82 -2.01
C SER A 43 -22.74 2.98 -1.39
N VAL A 44 -21.75 2.39 -2.05
CA VAL A 44 -20.34 2.64 -1.76
C VAL A 44 -19.92 3.91 -2.48
N ARG A 45 -19.52 4.90 -1.70
CA ARG A 45 -19.01 6.17 -2.20
C ARG A 45 -17.49 6.10 -2.29
N LYS A 46 -16.91 6.82 -3.27
CA LYS A 46 -15.48 6.87 -3.50
C LYS A 46 -15.00 8.32 -3.44
N THR A 47 -13.98 8.56 -2.63
CA THR A 47 -13.25 9.83 -2.60
C THR A 47 -11.81 9.58 -3.02
N GLU A 48 -11.32 10.43 -3.92
CA GLU A 48 -9.96 10.35 -4.45
C GLU A 48 -9.13 11.52 -3.92
N ILE A 49 -7.94 11.22 -3.39
CA ILE A 49 -7.04 12.18 -2.77
C ILE A 49 -5.72 12.20 -3.56
N GLY A 50 -5.21 13.41 -3.82
CA GLY A 50 -3.94 13.61 -4.50
C GLY A 50 -3.99 13.48 -6.03
N ILE A 51 -5.16 13.32 -6.65
CA ILE A 51 -5.26 13.18 -8.11
C ILE A 51 -5.04 14.52 -8.80
N ARG A 52 -4.14 14.52 -9.78
CA ARG A 52 -3.78 15.65 -10.62
C ARG A 52 -4.97 16.10 -11.48
N GLY A 53 -5.64 17.14 -11.05
CA GLY A 53 -6.72 17.76 -11.85
C GLY A 53 -6.91 19.25 -11.60
N THR A 54 -6.43 19.76 -10.48
CA THR A 54 -6.52 21.18 -10.12
C THR A 54 -5.31 21.56 -9.27
N THR A 55 -4.67 22.68 -9.54
CA THR A 55 -3.44 23.18 -8.89
C THR A 55 -3.48 23.24 -7.36
N SER A 56 -4.68 23.31 -6.78
CA SER A 56 -4.90 23.31 -5.33
C SER A 56 -4.64 21.97 -4.65
N ARG A 57 -4.77 20.84 -5.36
CA ARG A 57 -4.69 19.49 -4.80
C ARG A 57 -3.28 18.87 -4.81
N LEU A 58 -2.34 19.49 -5.50
CA LEU A 58 -0.93 19.08 -5.48
C LEU A 58 -0.31 19.11 -4.08
N LYS A 59 -0.74 20.04 -3.23
CA LYS A 59 -0.25 20.14 -1.85
C LYS A 59 -0.79 19.04 -0.94
N GLU A 60 -1.95 18.48 -1.26
CA GLU A 60 -2.59 17.40 -0.51
C GLU A 60 -1.91 16.04 -0.74
N ALA A 61 -1.28 15.87 -1.91
CA ALA A 61 -0.58 14.64 -2.30
C ALA A 61 0.82 14.53 -1.69
N LEU A 62 1.44 15.66 -1.31
CA LEU A 62 2.80 15.69 -0.78
C LEU A 62 2.82 15.39 0.72
N MET A 63 3.52 14.34 1.09
CA MET A 63 3.64 13.88 2.47
C MET A 63 5.11 13.70 2.85
N LEU A 64 5.42 13.96 4.12
CA LEU A 64 6.74 13.78 4.70
C LEU A 64 6.83 12.41 5.37
N THR A 65 7.88 11.69 5.10
CA THR A 65 8.22 10.40 5.72
C THR A 65 9.12 10.61 6.95
N ASP A 66 9.32 9.55 7.76
CA ASP A 66 10.14 9.58 8.97
C ASP A 66 11.62 9.91 8.69
N ASP A 67 12.11 9.54 7.52
CA ASP A 67 13.46 9.81 7.01
C ASP A 67 13.59 11.18 6.29
N GLU A 68 12.68 12.12 6.59
CA GLU A 68 12.67 13.51 6.09
C GLU A 68 12.57 13.64 4.55
N ASN A 69 12.11 12.59 3.87
CA ASN A 69 11.85 12.62 2.44
C ASN A 69 10.41 13.03 2.13
N ILE A 70 10.21 13.66 0.98
CA ILE A 70 8.88 14.03 0.49
C ILE A 70 8.44 12.99 -0.54
N VAL A 71 7.23 12.46 -0.37
CA VAL A 71 6.59 11.51 -1.32
C VAL A 71 5.29 12.09 -1.83
N ASP A 72 5.02 11.87 -3.12
CA ASP A 72 3.73 12.17 -3.76
C ASP A 72 2.89 10.89 -3.72
N LEU A 73 1.79 10.93 -2.96
CA LEU A 73 0.89 9.80 -2.75
C LEU A 73 -0.49 10.11 -3.31
N GLN A 74 -0.96 9.21 -4.16
CA GLN A 74 -2.30 9.23 -4.68
C GLN A 74 -3.05 7.98 -4.21
N PHE A 75 -4.19 8.18 -3.58
CA PHE A 75 -4.98 7.09 -3.03
C PHE A 75 -6.47 7.37 -3.12
N ASN A 76 -7.27 6.33 -3.04
CA ASN A 76 -8.70 6.43 -2.96
C ASN A 76 -9.22 5.75 -1.70
N VAL A 77 -10.32 6.28 -1.21
CA VAL A 77 -11.04 5.76 -0.06
C VAL A 77 -12.45 5.40 -0.49
N GLN A 78 -12.86 4.18 -0.19
CA GLN A 78 -14.23 3.73 -0.35
C GLN A 78 -14.90 3.67 1.01
N TYR A 79 -16.06 4.28 1.11
CA TYR A 79 -16.82 4.36 2.35
C TYR A 79 -18.31 4.23 2.10
N ARG A 80 -19.06 3.89 3.14
CA ARG A 80 -20.52 3.86 3.13
C ARG A 80 -21.06 4.47 4.42
N ILE A 81 -22.33 4.76 4.42
CA ILE A 81 -23.04 5.26 5.60
C ILE A 81 -23.53 4.07 6.40
N LYS A 82 -23.30 4.07 7.71
CA LYS A 82 -23.86 3.05 8.62
C LYS A 82 -25.36 3.22 8.75
N PRO A 83 -26.18 2.19 8.47
CA PRO A 83 -27.64 2.30 8.56
C PRO A 83 -28.13 2.77 9.94
N ALA A 84 -27.48 2.29 11.01
CA ALA A 84 -27.84 2.64 12.39
C ALA A 84 -27.46 4.07 12.79
N GLN A 85 -26.67 4.79 12.01
CA GLN A 85 -26.17 6.12 12.29
C GLN A 85 -26.48 7.12 11.17
N ALA A 86 -27.53 6.86 10.37
CA ALA A 86 -27.96 7.75 9.29
C ALA A 86 -28.32 9.16 9.80
N LYS A 87 -28.87 9.28 11.01
CA LYS A 87 -29.14 10.55 11.67
C LYS A 87 -27.88 11.37 11.93
N ASP A 88 -26.78 10.71 12.35
CA ASP A 88 -25.53 11.40 12.70
C ASP A 88 -24.86 11.94 11.42
N TYR A 89 -24.96 11.19 10.34
CA TYR A 89 -24.51 11.62 9.02
C TYR A 89 -25.24 12.89 8.54
N LEU A 90 -26.57 12.99 8.74
CA LEU A 90 -27.38 14.13 8.31
C LEU A 90 -27.21 15.37 9.20
N PHE A 91 -27.15 15.20 10.51
CA PHE A 91 -27.30 16.33 11.44
C PHE A 91 -26.01 16.77 12.09
N ARG A 92 -25.00 15.90 12.18
CA ARG A 92 -23.73 16.23 12.83
C ARG A 92 -22.66 16.75 11.88
N VAL A 93 -22.75 16.41 10.61
CA VAL A 93 -21.73 16.76 9.63
C VAL A 93 -22.30 17.67 8.57
N ARG A 94 -21.75 18.88 8.43
CA ARG A 94 -22.20 19.83 7.41
C ARG A 94 -21.85 19.39 6.00
N ASP A 95 -20.62 18.89 5.82
CA ASP A 95 -20.10 18.39 4.55
C ASP A 95 -19.39 17.05 4.80
N PRO A 96 -20.10 15.92 4.65
CA PRO A 96 -19.55 14.61 4.91
C PRO A 96 -18.39 14.25 3.99
N ASP A 97 -18.46 14.64 2.71
CA ASP A 97 -17.45 14.30 1.72
C ASP A 97 -16.13 15.02 2.02
N GLN A 98 -16.20 16.30 2.42
CA GLN A 98 -15.03 17.04 2.85
C GLN A 98 -14.46 16.52 4.18
N SER A 99 -15.31 16.09 5.11
CA SER A 99 -14.87 15.50 6.37
C SER A 99 -14.13 14.17 6.15
N VAL A 100 -14.61 13.33 5.25
CA VAL A 100 -13.92 12.09 4.85
C VAL A 100 -12.59 12.41 4.20
N HIS A 101 -12.55 13.39 3.32
CA HIS A 101 -11.33 13.82 2.62
C HIS A 101 -10.26 14.29 3.62
N GLN A 102 -10.62 15.17 4.57
CA GLN A 102 -9.71 15.66 5.60
C GLN A 102 -9.25 14.56 6.57
N ALA A 103 -10.15 13.66 6.95
CA ALA A 103 -9.80 12.51 7.78
C ALA A 103 -8.83 11.57 7.07
N ALA A 104 -9.05 11.33 5.77
CA ALA A 104 -8.19 10.51 4.95
C ALA A 104 -6.77 11.11 4.79
N GLU A 105 -6.71 12.40 4.50
CA GLU A 105 -5.43 13.13 4.41
C GLU A 105 -4.66 13.09 5.73
N SER A 106 -5.34 13.34 6.85
CA SER A 106 -4.73 13.34 8.18
C SER A 106 -4.24 11.94 8.58
N ALA A 107 -5.04 10.91 8.35
CA ALA A 107 -4.68 9.53 8.64
C ALA A 107 -3.50 9.03 7.79
N MET A 108 -3.50 9.37 6.49
CA MET A 108 -2.40 9.02 5.61
C MET A 108 -1.11 9.69 6.05
N ARG A 109 -1.17 10.99 6.37
CA ARG A 109 -0.02 11.76 6.86
C ARG A 109 0.53 11.20 8.16
N GLU A 110 -0.33 10.76 9.08
CA GLU A 110 0.09 10.14 10.34
C GLU A 110 0.80 8.79 10.10
N VAL A 111 0.25 7.93 9.24
CA VAL A 111 0.80 6.60 8.99
C VAL A 111 2.10 6.69 8.20
N VAL A 112 2.15 7.53 7.16
CA VAL A 112 3.35 7.74 6.32
C VAL A 112 4.48 8.41 7.11
N GLY A 113 4.15 9.38 7.97
CA GLY A 113 5.13 10.05 8.82
C GLY A 113 5.84 9.15 9.85
N ARG A 114 5.40 7.89 9.99
CA ARG A 114 6.06 6.88 10.83
C ARG A 114 6.78 5.81 10.02
N LYS A 115 6.85 5.94 8.70
CA LYS A 115 7.46 4.98 7.78
C LYS A 115 8.57 5.65 6.98
N THR A 116 9.56 4.86 6.58
CA THR A 116 10.62 5.32 5.68
C THR A 116 10.13 5.37 4.24
N MET A 117 10.77 6.19 3.40
CA MET A 117 10.44 6.34 1.99
C MET A 117 10.48 5.01 1.23
N ASP A 118 11.51 4.18 1.46
CA ASP A 118 11.65 2.87 0.81
C ASP A 118 10.48 1.94 1.16
N SER A 119 10.05 1.93 2.42
CA SER A 119 8.91 1.15 2.88
C SER A 119 7.61 1.60 2.20
N VAL A 120 7.40 2.91 2.06
CA VAL A 120 6.20 3.48 1.42
C VAL A 120 6.16 3.17 -0.08
N LEU A 121 7.32 3.21 -0.77
CA LEU A 121 7.38 3.03 -2.21
C LEU A 121 7.35 1.55 -2.63
N PHE A 122 8.01 0.65 -1.88
CA PHE A 122 8.28 -0.71 -2.35
C PHE A 122 7.69 -1.84 -1.52
N GLU A 123 7.56 -1.69 -0.19
CA GLU A 123 7.35 -2.85 0.67
C GLU A 123 5.96 -2.96 1.32
N SER A 124 5.31 -1.86 1.68
CA SER A 124 4.24 -1.88 2.68
C SER A 124 2.91 -1.27 2.23
N LYS A 125 2.60 -1.22 0.94
CA LYS A 125 1.37 -0.56 0.45
C LYS A 125 0.09 -1.09 1.12
N GLN A 126 0.01 -2.39 1.31
CA GLN A 126 -1.16 -3.02 1.94
C GLN A 126 -1.23 -2.71 3.44
N GLU A 127 -0.10 -2.80 4.15
CA GLU A 127 -0.01 -2.47 5.58
C GLU A 127 -0.34 -1.00 5.84
N ILE A 128 0.16 -0.10 4.98
CA ILE A 128 -0.17 1.33 5.04
C ILE A 128 -1.67 1.55 4.83
N ALA A 129 -2.25 0.91 3.81
CA ALA A 129 -3.68 1.03 3.52
C ALA A 129 -4.56 0.56 4.70
N GLU A 130 -4.19 -0.54 5.36
CA GLU A 130 -4.89 -1.03 6.56
C GLU A 130 -4.68 -0.11 7.76
N GLY A 131 -3.48 0.41 7.96
CA GLY A 131 -3.17 1.39 8.99
C GLY A 131 -3.98 2.67 8.83
N VAL A 132 -4.05 3.20 7.61
CA VAL A 132 -4.84 4.37 7.27
C VAL A 132 -6.34 4.12 7.46
N LYS A 133 -6.84 2.97 7.02
CA LYS A 133 -8.24 2.57 7.24
C LYS A 133 -8.58 2.59 8.73
N LYS A 134 -7.72 2.02 9.57
CA LYS A 134 -7.93 1.98 11.02
C LYS A 134 -7.92 3.37 11.64
N ALA A 135 -6.92 4.18 11.32
CA ALA A 135 -6.79 5.56 11.82
C ALA A 135 -7.98 6.44 11.37
N MET A 136 -8.38 6.36 10.10
CA MET A 136 -9.58 7.04 9.59
C MET A 136 -10.83 6.62 10.33
N GLN A 137 -11.06 5.31 10.49
CA GLN A 137 -12.26 4.80 11.16
C GLN A 137 -12.32 5.25 12.62
N GLU A 138 -11.19 5.32 13.30
CA GLU A 138 -11.09 5.84 14.67
C GLU A 138 -11.46 7.33 14.72
N MET A 139 -10.90 8.15 13.83
CA MET A 139 -11.24 9.59 13.74
C MET A 139 -12.72 9.82 13.42
N LEU A 140 -13.25 9.14 12.38
CA LEU A 140 -14.64 9.28 11.97
C LEU A 140 -15.62 8.79 13.05
N SER A 141 -15.23 7.76 13.81
CA SER A 141 -16.02 7.28 14.95
C SER A 141 -16.01 8.24 16.12
N LYS A 142 -14.86 8.87 16.39
CA LYS A 142 -14.72 9.91 17.43
C LYS A 142 -15.56 11.15 17.12
N TYR A 143 -15.69 11.51 15.85
CA TYR A 143 -16.55 12.60 15.39
C TYR A 143 -18.01 12.20 15.22
N GLU A 144 -18.35 10.94 15.46
CA GLU A 144 -19.71 10.39 15.32
C GLU A 144 -20.36 10.73 13.97
N THR A 145 -19.60 10.57 12.88
CA THR A 145 -20.01 10.95 11.54
C THR A 145 -20.99 9.95 10.88
N GLY A 146 -21.16 8.76 11.46
CA GLY A 146 -21.97 7.71 10.89
C GLY A 146 -21.39 7.03 9.64
N ILE A 147 -20.10 7.23 9.38
CA ILE A 147 -19.40 6.73 8.19
C ILE A 147 -18.60 5.47 8.55
N GLU A 148 -18.61 4.50 7.65
CA GLU A 148 -17.80 3.28 7.70
C GLU A 148 -16.83 3.23 6.52
N VAL A 149 -15.53 3.14 6.81
CA VAL A 149 -14.49 3.00 5.79
C VAL A 149 -14.41 1.53 5.35
N MET A 150 -14.70 1.27 4.08
CA MET A 150 -14.67 -0.07 3.50
C MET A 150 -13.27 -0.49 3.12
N SER A 151 -12.60 0.35 2.31
CA SER A 151 -11.24 0.10 1.85
C SER A 151 -10.50 1.40 1.56
N VAL A 152 -9.19 1.33 1.70
CA VAL A 152 -8.25 2.35 1.23
C VAL A 152 -7.34 1.69 0.20
N ALA A 153 -7.13 2.30 -0.94
CA ALA A 153 -6.26 1.77 -1.98
C ALA A 153 -5.29 2.85 -2.46
N ILE A 154 -4.00 2.58 -2.30
CA ILE A 154 -2.92 3.44 -2.81
C ILE A 154 -2.77 3.17 -4.30
N GLN A 155 -2.99 4.20 -5.12
CA GLN A 155 -2.89 4.10 -6.57
C GLN A 155 -1.47 4.32 -7.04
N ASN A 156 -0.87 5.41 -6.57
CA ASN A 156 0.47 5.81 -6.96
C ASN A 156 1.25 6.33 -5.76
N ALA A 157 2.51 5.95 -5.68
CA ALA A 157 3.48 6.45 -4.72
C ALA A 157 4.77 6.71 -5.49
N GLN A 158 5.21 7.96 -5.53
CA GLN A 158 6.42 8.36 -6.26
C GLN A 158 7.11 9.54 -5.58
N PRO A 159 8.43 9.70 -5.75
CA PRO A 159 9.10 10.91 -5.33
C PRO A 159 8.63 12.10 -6.15
N PRO A 160 8.70 13.34 -5.63
CA PRO A 160 8.36 14.55 -6.37
C PRO A 160 9.12 14.65 -7.70
N GLU A 161 8.48 15.21 -8.72
CA GLU A 161 9.05 15.32 -10.08
C GLU A 161 10.46 15.95 -10.10
N GLN A 162 10.69 16.90 -9.20
CA GLN A 162 11.95 17.65 -9.13
C GLN A 162 13.15 16.77 -8.77
N VAL A 163 12.95 15.71 -7.98
CA VAL A 163 14.02 14.80 -7.50
C VAL A 163 13.94 13.41 -8.13
N GLN A 164 12.94 13.16 -8.96
CA GLN A 164 12.70 11.85 -9.55
C GLN A 164 13.86 11.32 -10.38
N ALA A 165 14.55 12.19 -11.14
CA ALA A 165 15.71 11.81 -11.93
C ALA A 165 16.87 11.35 -11.05
N ALA A 166 17.18 12.11 -10.00
CA ALA A 166 18.26 11.78 -9.04
C ALA A 166 17.94 10.51 -8.25
N PHE A 167 16.66 10.34 -7.86
CA PHE A 167 16.19 9.15 -7.16
C PHE A 167 16.31 7.89 -8.04
N ASN A 168 15.87 7.96 -9.30
CA ASN A 168 15.98 6.84 -10.23
C ASN A 168 17.45 6.45 -10.48
N ASP A 169 18.36 7.41 -10.51
CA ASP A 169 19.80 7.16 -10.66
C ASP A 169 20.37 6.46 -9.42
N ALA A 170 19.98 6.91 -8.22
CA ALA A 170 20.38 6.26 -6.97
C ALA A 170 19.84 4.81 -6.86
N VAL A 171 18.58 4.58 -7.20
CA VAL A 171 17.98 3.23 -7.22
C VAL A 171 18.71 2.32 -8.22
N LYS A 172 19.00 2.84 -9.42
CA LYS A 172 19.77 2.10 -10.43
C LYS A 172 21.17 1.73 -9.94
N ALA A 173 21.87 2.67 -9.30
CA ALA A 173 23.18 2.41 -8.72
C ALA A 173 23.11 1.31 -7.63
N GLY A 174 22.07 1.32 -6.80
CA GLY A 174 21.80 0.27 -5.81
C GLY A 174 21.60 -1.10 -6.45
N GLN A 175 20.77 -1.18 -7.48
CA GLN A 175 20.51 -2.42 -8.22
C GLN A 175 21.76 -2.93 -8.96
N ASP A 176 22.56 -2.04 -9.53
CA ASP A 176 23.83 -2.42 -10.18
C ASP A 176 24.84 -2.98 -9.16
N ARG A 177 24.88 -2.41 -7.96
CA ARG A 177 25.71 -2.93 -6.86
C ARG A 177 25.26 -4.35 -6.45
N GLU A 178 23.97 -4.57 -6.24
CA GLU A 178 23.45 -5.91 -5.90
C GLU A 178 23.71 -6.92 -7.01
N ARG A 179 23.53 -6.51 -8.26
CA ARG A 179 23.86 -7.36 -9.42
C ARG A 179 25.34 -7.76 -9.41
N GLN A 180 26.26 -6.82 -9.18
CA GLN A 180 27.69 -7.12 -9.12
C GLN A 180 28.04 -8.05 -7.96
N ILE A 181 27.40 -7.91 -6.80
CA ILE A 181 27.59 -8.81 -5.66
C ILE A 181 27.10 -10.23 -6.02
N ASN A 182 25.90 -10.35 -6.56
CA ASN A 182 25.33 -11.64 -6.97
C ASN A 182 26.15 -12.33 -8.08
N GLU A 183 26.64 -11.57 -9.06
CA GLU A 183 27.55 -12.07 -10.10
C GLU A 183 28.88 -12.56 -9.49
N GLY A 184 29.45 -11.79 -8.54
CA GLY A 184 30.65 -12.18 -7.82
C GLY A 184 30.47 -13.45 -7.00
N GLU A 185 29.36 -13.60 -6.31
CA GLU A 185 29.02 -14.82 -5.56
C GLU A 185 28.78 -16.01 -6.49
N ALA A 186 28.07 -15.82 -7.59
CA ALA A 186 27.86 -16.86 -8.60
C ALA A 186 29.19 -17.33 -9.19
N TYR A 187 30.12 -16.40 -9.52
CA TYR A 187 31.46 -16.73 -9.98
C TYR A 187 32.25 -17.48 -8.91
N ALA A 188 32.25 -17.01 -7.67
CA ALA A 188 32.95 -17.69 -6.56
C ALA A 188 32.43 -19.12 -6.35
N ASN A 189 31.10 -19.32 -6.43
CA ASN A 189 30.49 -20.63 -6.32
C ASN A 189 30.81 -21.55 -7.50
N ALA A 190 30.93 -20.99 -8.70
CA ALA A 190 31.33 -21.75 -9.89
C ALA A 190 32.82 -22.17 -9.88
N VAL A 191 33.69 -21.37 -9.25
CA VAL A 191 35.15 -21.63 -9.18
C VAL A 191 35.51 -22.56 -8.02
N LYS A 192 34.84 -22.46 -6.88
CA LYS A 192 35.10 -23.32 -5.69
C LYS A 192 35.11 -24.82 -6.01
N PRO A 193 34.10 -25.41 -6.68
CA PRO A 193 34.11 -26.84 -6.98
C PRO A 193 35.25 -27.24 -7.94
N LYS A 194 35.64 -26.37 -8.88
CA LYS A 194 36.77 -26.62 -9.79
C LYS A 194 38.12 -26.59 -9.07
N ALA A 195 38.28 -25.70 -8.09
CA ALA A 195 39.49 -25.64 -7.28
C ALA A 195 39.61 -26.86 -6.34
N ILE A 196 38.50 -27.31 -5.73
CA ILE A 196 38.45 -28.52 -4.90
C ILE A 196 38.75 -29.76 -5.74
N ALA A 197 38.19 -29.86 -6.95
CA ALA A 197 38.46 -30.95 -7.87
C ALA A 197 39.93 -31.00 -8.29
N ARG A 198 40.57 -29.86 -8.52
CA ARG A 198 42.01 -29.78 -8.80
C ARG A 198 42.87 -30.14 -7.60
N ALA A 199 42.48 -29.72 -6.40
CA ALA A 199 43.21 -30.03 -5.17
C ALA A 199 43.10 -31.51 -4.78
N SER A 200 42.03 -32.19 -5.16
CA SER A 200 41.81 -33.60 -4.93
C SER A 200 42.44 -34.52 -6.01
N TRP A 201 43.00 -33.92 -7.09
CA TRP A 201 43.68 -34.72 -8.11
C TRP A 201 44.99 -35.27 -7.55
N LYS A 202 45.01 -36.57 -7.19
CA LYS A 202 46.21 -37.33 -6.88
C LYS A 202 46.75 -37.90 -8.18
N PRO A 203 47.98 -37.61 -8.57
CA PRO A 203 48.53 -38.25 -9.76
C PRO A 203 48.54 -39.76 -9.58
N PRO A 204 48.23 -40.54 -10.63
CA PRO A 204 48.24 -41.99 -10.52
C PRO A 204 49.57 -42.49 -10.02
N PRO A 205 49.58 -43.50 -9.13
CA PRO A 205 50.86 -44.02 -8.61
C PRO A 205 51.72 -44.53 -9.73
N VAL A 206 52.90 -43.92 -9.87
CA VAL A 206 53.89 -44.38 -10.84
C VAL A 206 54.37 -45.74 -10.40
N LYS A 207 53.97 -46.76 -11.14
CA LYS A 207 54.42 -48.13 -10.85
C LYS A 207 55.96 -48.21 -10.98
N PRO A 208 56.71 -48.56 -9.95
CA PRO A 208 58.16 -48.49 -9.97
C PRO A 208 58.78 -49.39 -11.08
N ASN A 209 58.03 -50.35 -11.60
CA ASN A 209 58.47 -51.22 -12.69
C ASN A 209 58.41 -50.54 -14.08
N ALA A 210 57.67 -49.43 -14.26
CA ALA A 210 57.62 -48.72 -15.53
C ALA A 210 58.95 -47.98 -15.85
N LEU A 211 59.54 -47.34 -14.83
CA LEU A 211 60.85 -46.70 -14.93
C LEU A 211 61.99 -47.74 -15.20
N ARG A 212 61.96 -48.90 -14.58
CA ARG A 212 62.93 -49.94 -14.81
C ARG A 212 62.84 -50.52 -16.23
N ARG A 213 61.63 -50.63 -16.82
CA ARG A 213 61.47 -51.05 -18.21
C ARG A 213 61.93 -50.00 -19.21
N PHE A 214 61.70 -48.75 -18.92
CA PHE A 214 62.15 -47.64 -19.74
C PHE A 214 63.69 -47.56 -19.78
N TRP A 215 64.33 -47.64 -18.63
CA TRP A 215 65.79 -47.66 -18.56
C TRP A 215 66.42 -48.91 -19.22
N ARG A 216 65.81 -50.05 -19.16
CA ARG A 216 66.26 -51.23 -19.91
C ARG A 216 66.12 -51.10 -21.42
N SER A 217 65.08 -50.47 -21.92
CA SER A 217 64.89 -50.27 -23.36
C SER A 217 65.89 -49.25 -23.92
N MET A 218 66.20 -48.24 -23.15
CA MET A 218 67.23 -47.22 -23.55
C MET A 218 68.62 -47.81 -23.56
N LYS A 219 68.97 -48.72 -22.66
CA LYS A 219 70.29 -49.35 -22.63
C LYS A 219 70.50 -50.35 -23.80
N LYS A 220 69.43 -50.88 -24.35
CA LYS A 220 69.45 -51.81 -25.50
C LYS A 220 69.58 -51.09 -26.85
N ARG A 221 69.39 -49.78 -26.97
CA ARG A 221 69.56 -48.97 -28.18
C ARG A 221 70.93 -48.35 -28.34
N ARG A 222 71.81 -48.53 -27.36
CA ARG A 222 73.21 -48.02 -27.41
C ARG A 222 74.29 -49.08 -27.64
N ARG A 223 73.90 -50.27 -28.22
CA ARG A 223 74.87 -51.26 -28.76
C ARG A 223 74.62 -51.47 -30.21
#